data_593328d751ab6cd36b04a8427117dccd
#
_entry.id   593328d751ab6cd36b04a8427117dccd
#
_cell.length_a   1.000
_cell.length_b   1.000
_cell.length_c   1.000
_cell.angle_alpha   90.00
_cell.angle_beta   90.00
_cell.angle_gamma   90.00
#
_symmetry.space_group_name_H-M   'P 1'
#
loop_
_entity.id
_entity.type
_entity.pdbx_description
1 polymer ?
#
loop_
_entity_poly.entity_id
_entity_poly.type
_entity_poly.pdbx_seq_one_letter_code
_entity_poly.pdbx_strand_id
1 'polypeptide(L)'
;MTPASAHHPGVPAEPILSPVERAFLAEARRAVLATIDPHGQPRLVPICHVVGDDDKLGRPKLYTPIDEKPKASPDPRRLSRIRDLLILPAATILADRWDEDWTRLGWLRVYGRAEILEPQPHEVEEHAWAVAALRAKYTQYVDHRLEDRPIIRIAIDRARAWGDLSA
;
A
#
# COMPACT_ATOMS: atom_id res chain seq x y z
N MET A 1 35.88 3.15 41.34
CA MET A 1 34.51 3.73 41.24
C MET A 1 34.26 3.98 39.76
N THR A 2 33.49 3.10 39.12
CA THR A 2 33.12 3.20 37.70
C THR A 2 31.81 3.98 37.64
N PRO A 3 31.67 5.01 36.79
CA PRO A 3 30.40 5.74 36.70
C PRO A 3 29.35 4.86 35.98
N ALA A 4 28.17 4.78 36.58
CA ALA A 4 27.01 4.11 36.01
C ALA A 4 26.58 4.79 34.68
N SER A 5 26.50 3.99 33.65
CA SER A 5 25.97 4.40 32.34
C SER A 5 24.48 4.75 32.50
N ALA A 6 24.15 6.01 32.35
CA ALA A 6 22.77 6.46 32.34
C ALA A 6 22.10 5.92 31.08
N HIS A 7 21.14 5.00 31.27
CA HIS A 7 20.23 4.53 30.23
C HIS A 7 19.31 5.69 29.86
N HIS A 8 19.54 6.33 28.72
CA HIS A 8 18.58 7.25 28.15
C HIS A 8 17.42 6.43 27.60
N PRO A 9 16.17 6.66 28.04
CA PRO A 9 15.03 6.06 27.39
C PRO A 9 14.99 6.56 25.95
N GLY A 10 15.09 5.63 24.98
CA GLY A 10 15.07 5.95 23.58
C GLY A 10 13.79 6.74 23.23
N VAL A 11 13.97 7.86 22.55
CA VAL A 11 12.86 8.60 21.93
C VAL A 11 12.14 7.59 21.01
N PRO A 12 10.80 7.41 21.09
CA PRO A 12 10.08 6.56 20.17
C PRO A 12 10.42 6.99 18.75
N ALA A 13 10.77 6.05 17.88
CA ALA A 13 11.00 6.36 16.48
C ALA A 13 9.76 7.05 15.92
N GLU A 14 9.95 8.16 15.19
CA GLU A 14 8.82 8.84 14.55
C GLU A 14 8.09 7.87 13.61
N PRO A 15 6.74 7.90 13.58
CA PRO A 15 5.97 7.04 12.71
C PRO A 15 6.30 7.32 11.24
N ILE A 16 6.35 6.29 10.41
CA ILE A 16 6.65 6.39 8.96
C ILE A 16 5.62 7.26 8.23
N LEU A 17 4.36 7.18 8.66
CA LEU A 17 3.30 8.08 8.22
C LEU A 17 2.79 8.85 9.43
N SER A 18 2.75 10.17 9.33
CA SER A 18 2.02 11.00 10.29
C SER A 18 0.53 10.65 10.25
N PRO A 19 -0.26 10.99 11.28
CA PRO A 19 -1.71 10.77 11.27
C PRO A 19 -2.42 11.38 10.06
N VAL A 20 -1.99 12.56 9.60
CA VAL A 20 -2.55 13.24 8.42
C VAL A 20 -2.21 12.50 7.13
N GLU A 21 -0.97 12.07 6.96
CA GLU A 21 -0.56 11.27 5.78
C GLU A 21 -1.28 9.92 5.72
N ARG A 22 -1.44 9.26 6.88
CA ARG A 22 -2.19 8.00 6.97
C ARG A 22 -3.66 8.19 6.59
N ALA A 23 -4.31 9.24 7.11
CA ALA A 23 -5.69 9.58 6.78
C ALA A 23 -5.85 9.87 5.28
N PHE A 24 -4.99 10.74 4.72
CA PHE A 24 -4.99 11.07 3.31
C PHE A 24 -4.89 9.81 2.42
N LEU A 25 -3.95 8.91 2.74
CA LEU A 25 -3.79 7.66 2.01
C LEU A 25 -4.99 6.73 2.16
N ALA A 26 -5.55 6.64 3.37
CA ALA A 26 -6.69 5.78 3.65
C ALA A 26 -7.99 6.27 2.96
N GLU A 27 -8.19 7.58 2.88
CA GLU A 27 -9.38 8.21 2.27
C GLU A 27 -9.30 8.23 0.74
N ALA A 28 -8.10 8.34 0.16
CA ALA A 28 -7.92 8.35 -1.28
C ALA A 28 -8.60 7.14 -1.94
N ARG A 29 -9.55 7.41 -2.87
CA ARG A 29 -10.33 6.36 -3.55
C ARG A 29 -9.52 5.65 -4.62
N ARG A 30 -8.42 6.23 -5.03
CA ARG A 30 -7.54 5.74 -6.08
C ARG A 30 -6.10 6.16 -5.75
N ALA A 31 -5.15 5.31 -6.12
CA ALA A 31 -3.74 5.66 -6.16
C ALA A 31 -3.10 5.08 -7.43
N VAL A 32 -1.86 5.44 -7.70
CA VAL A 32 -1.07 4.84 -8.77
C VAL A 32 0.02 3.97 -8.16
N LEU A 33 0.03 2.70 -8.51
CA LEU A 33 1.13 1.77 -8.21
C LEU A 33 2.16 1.83 -9.33
N ALA A 34 3.42 2.07 -8.97
CA ALA A 34 4.57 1.94 -9.84
C ALA A 34 5.40 0.71 -9.44
N THR A 35 5.67 -0.14 -10.43
CA THR A 35 6.63 -1.25 -10.38
C THR A 35 7.71 -1.03 -11.43
N ILE A 36 8.81 -1.76 -11.35
CA ILE A 36 9.90 -1.71 -12.33
C ILE A 36 9.94 -3.04 -13.08
N ASP A 37 9.91 -2.98 -14.38
CA ASP A 37 10.00 -4.17 -15.22
C ASP A 37 11.47 -4.67 -15.32
N PRO A 38 11.72 -5.87 -15.88
CA PRO A 38 13.07 -6.42 -16.00
C PRO A 38 14.05 -5.59 -16.85
N HIS A 39 13.54 -4.63 -17.63
CA HIS A 39 14.36 -3.69 -18.43
C HIS A 39 14.61 -2.36 -17.71
N GLY A 40 14.17 -2.23 -16.44
CA GLY A 40 14.33 -1.01 -15.65
C GLY A 40 13.29 0.08 -15.98
N GLN A 41 12.24 -0.26 -16.74
CA GLN A 41 11.19 0.70 -17.10
C GLN A 41 10.10 0.76 -16.02
N PRO A 42 9.66 1.95 -15.60
CA PRO A 42 8.55 2.07 -14.68
C PRO A 42 7.22 1.67 -15.36
N ARG A 43 6.47 0.80 -14.70
CA ARG A 43 5.11 0.42 -15.08
C ARG A 43 4.14 1.00 -14.07
N LEU A 44 3.23 1.84 -14.52
CA LEU A 44 2.26 2.53 -13.68
C LEU A 44 0.86 1.98 -13.92
N VAL A 45 0.11 1.74 -12.85
CA VAL A 45 -1.27 1.28 -12.93
C VAL A 45 -2.11 1.93 -11.84
N PRO A 46 -3.31 2.46 -12.18
CA PRO A 46 -4.28 2.89 -11.16
C PRO A 46 -4.76 1.69 -10.34
N ILE A 47 -4.84 1.87 -9.03
CA ILE A 47 -5.28 0.84 -8.09
C ILE A 47 -6.35 1.36 -7.14
N CYS A 48 -7.23 0.44 -6.70
CA CYS A 48 -7.98 0.55 -5.46
C CYS A 48 -7.10 0.01 -4.33
N HIS A 49 -7.22 0.56 -3.12
CA HIS A 49 -6.39 0.13 -1.99
C HIS A 49 -7.06 0.39 -0.65
N VAL A 50 -6.57 -0.30 0.36
CA VAL A 50 -6.85 -0.01 1.77
C VAL A 50 -5.55 0.03 2.55
N VAL A 51 -5.56 0.78 3.66
CA VAL A 51 -4.45 0.87 4.60
C VAL A 51 -4.83 0.06 5.84
N GLY A 52 -3.97 -0.85 6.24
CA GLY A 52 -4.13 -1.66 7.45
C GLY A 52 -3.20 -1.23 8.58
N ASP A 53 -3.18 -2.07 9.61
CA ASP A 53 -2.31 -1.88 10.75
C ASP A 53 -0.83 -2.01 10.39
N ASP A 54 0.02 -1.46 11.24
CA ASP A 54 1.44 -1.56 11.09
C ASP A 54 1.92 -3.01 11.31
N ASP A 55 3.01 -3.36 10.66
CA ASP A 55 3.69 -4.63 10.94
C ASP A 55 4.49 -4.56 12.25
N LYS A 56 5.16 -5.66 12.61
CA LYS A 56 5.96 -5.74 13.83
C LYS A 56 7.15 -4.78 13.86
N LEU A 57 7.50 -4.18 12.74
CA LEU A 57 8.56 -3.17 12.61
C LEU A 57 8.01 -1.74 12.60
N GLY A 58 6.69 -1.55 12.82
CA GLY A 58 6.03 -0.25 12.79
C GLY A 58 5.83 0.29 11.36
N ARG A 59 5.84 -0.57 10.35
CA ARG A 59 5.62 -0.16 8.96
C ARG A 59 4.13 -0.28 8.60
N PRO A 60 3.49 0.81 8.17
CA PRO A 60 2.12 0.76 7.68
C PRO A 60 2.00 -0.20 6.50
N LYS A 61 0.91 -0.99 6.46
CA LYS A 61 0.64 -1.91 5.35
C LYS A 61 -0.46 -1.37 4.44
N LEU A 62 -0.22 -1.44 3.14
CA LEU A 62 -1.21 -1.13 2.11
C LEU A 62 -1.55 -2.39 1.32
N TYR A 63 -2.82 -2.58 1.01
CA TYR A 63 -3.32 -3.74 0.28
C TYR A 63 -4.04 -3.31 -0.98
N THR A 64 -3.72 -3.94 -2.11
CA THR A 64 -4.42 -3.72 -3.38
C THR A 64 -4.76 -5.05 -4.03
N PRO A 65 -6.02 -5.26 -4.46
CA PRO A 65 -6.47 -6.56 -4.95
C PRO A 65 -6.09 -6.77 -6.41
N ILE A 66 -6.02 -8.03 -6.80
CA ILE A 66 -6.09 -8.45 -8.19
C ILE A 66 -7.55 -8.83 -8.49
N ASP A 67 -8.34 -7.83 -8.87
CA ASP A 67 -9.78 -7.98 -9.11
C ASP A 67 -10.13 -8.70 -10.43
N GLU A 68 -11.43 -8.89 -10.69
CA GLU A 68 -11.97 -9.60 -11.86
C GLU A 68 -12.16 -8.72 -13.11
N LYS A 69 -11.77 -7.44 -13.08
CA LYS A 69 -11.81 -6.61 -14.30
C LYS A 69 -11.05 -7.27 -15.45
N PRO A 70 -11.50 -7.10 -16.70
CA PRO A 70 -10.80 -7.64 -17.87
C PRO A 70 -9.32 -7.27 -17.86
N LYS A 71 -8.45 -8.26 -18.05
CA LYS A 71 -7.00 -8.11 -18.05
C LYS A 71 -6.36 -8.90 -19.20
N ALA A 72 -5.11 -8.61 -19.49
CA ALA A 72 -4.35 -9.29 -20.53
C ALA A 72 -4.16 -10.80 -20.28
N SER A 73 -4.33 -11.26 -19.04
CA SER A 73 -4.28 -12.68 -18.67
C SER A 73 -5.47 -13.03 -17.78
N PRO A 74 -6.13 -14.19 -18.00
CA PRO A 74 -7.16 -14.70 -17.11
C PRO A 74 -6.57 -15.14 -15.76
N ASP A 75 -5.32 -15.60 -15.72
CA ASP A 75 -4.61 -15.93 -14.49
C ASP A 75 -4.05 -14.65 -13.83
N PRO A 76 -4.56 -14.27 -12.64
CA PRO A 76 -4.12 -13.06 -11.95
C PRO A 76 -2.62 -13.06 -11.63
N ARG A 77 -2.01 -14.24 -11.44
CA ARG A 77 -0.59 -14.38 -11.09
C ARG A 77 0.35 -14.12 -12.27
N ARG A 78 -0.17 -14.15 -13.51
CA ARG A 78 0.59 -13.88 -14.73
C ARG A 78 0.59 -12.42 -15.15
N LEU A 79 -0.05 -11.52 -14.37
CA LEU A 79 -0.01 -10.10 -14.64
C LEU A 79 1.40 -9.53 -14.55
N SER A 80 1.73 -8.61 -15.45
CA SER A 80 3.08 -8.03 -15.53
C SER A 80 3.54 -7.46 -14.19
N ARG A 81 2.70 -6.69 -13.50
CA ARG A 81 3.03 -6.12 -12.19
C ARG A 81 3.33 -7.16 -11.11
N ILE A 82 2.68 -8.34 -11.16
CA ILE A 82 3.01 -9.44 -10.24
C ILE A 82 4.40 -9.98 -10.54
N ARG A 83 4.70 -10.23 -11.82
CA ARG A 83 6.03 -10.70 -12.23
C ARG A 83 7.12 -9.70 -11.91
N ASP A 84 6.87 -8.40 -12.14
CA ASP A 84 7.79 -7.33 -11.79
C ASP A 84 8.12 -7.37 -10.30
N LEU A 85 7.10 -7.46 -9.43
CA LEU A 85 7.25 -7.48 -7.97
C LEU A 85 7.90 -8.75 -7.44
N LEU A 86 7.73 -9.89 -8.10
CA LEU A 86 8.43 -11.14 -7.75
C LEU A 86 9.94 -11.06 -8.04
N ILE A 87 10.34 -10.26 -9.03
CA ILE A 87 11.75 -10.03 -9.39
C ILE A 87 12.34 -8.89 -8.54
N LEU A 88 11.64 -7.75 -8.51
CA LEU A 88 12.02 -6.57 -7.75
C LEU A 88 10.84 -6.11 -6.88
N PRO A 89 10.84 -6.44 -5.59
CA PRO A 89 9.69 -6.15 -4.71
C PRO A 89 9.55 -4.67 -4.34
N ALA A 90 10.41 -3.79 -4.84
CA ALA A 90 10.28 -2.36 -4.64
C ALA A 90 9.01 -1.83 -5.32
N ALA A 91 8.18 -1.15 -4.55
CA ALA A 91 6.94 -0.53 -5.01
C ALA A 91 6.87 0.92 -4.59
N THR A 92 6.30 1.75 -5.45
CA THR A 92 5.97 3.14 -5.13
C THR A 92 4.49 3.36 -5.34
N ILE A 93 3.83 4.01 -4.39
CA ILE A 93 2.43 4.40 -4.48
C ILE A 93 2.35 5.92 -4.47
N LEU A 94 1.58 6.48 -5.40
CA LEU A 94 1.22 7.89 -5.43
C LEU A 94 -0.28 8.03 -5.23
N ALA A 95 -0.70 8.68 -4.16
CA ALA A 95 -2.04 9.21 -3.95
C ALA A 95 -2.00 10.72 -4.14
N ASP A 96 -2.96 11.27 -4.86
CA ASP A 96 -3.03 12.70 -5.16
C ASP A 96 -4.45 13.22 -5.03
N ARG A 97 -4.56 14.49 -4.73
CA ARG A 97 -5.78 15.27 -4.79
C ARG A 97 -5.58 16.43 -5.75
N TRP A 98 -6.40 16.46 -6.79
CA TRP A 98 -6.51 17.60 -7.68
C TRP A 98 -7.69 18.48 -7.25
N ASP A 99 -7.51 19.79 -7.29
CA ASP A 99 -8.55 20.79 -7.02
C ASP A 99 -8.30 22.02 -7.90
N GLU A 100 -9.34 22.73 -8.33
CA GLU A 100 -9.21 24.00 -9.06
C GLU A 100 -8.67 25.10 -8.14
N ASP A 101 -8.94 25.03 -6.86
CA ASP A 101 -8.25 25.83 -5.85
C ASP A 101 -6.89 25.19 -5.54
N TRP A 102 -5.83 25.75 -6.05
CA TRP A 102 -4.48 25.23 -5.93
C TRP A 102 -3.95 25.20 -4.49
N THR A 103 -4.57 25.95 -3.57
CA THR A 103 -4.21 25.87 -2.14
C THR A 103 -4.61 24.52 -1.52
N ARG A 104 -5.53 23.79 -2.17
CA ARG A 104 -6.02 22.47 -1.76
C ARG A 104 -5.37 21.30 -2.47
N LEU A 105 -4.44 21.59 -3.40
CA LEU A 105 -3.65 20.53 -4.04
C LEU A 105 -2.77 19.81 -3.01
N GLY A 106 -2.68 18.50 -3.16
CA GLY A 106 -1.79 17.70 -2.33
C GLY A 106 -1.48 16.34 -2.93
N TRP A 107 -0.31 15.82 -2.63
CA TRP A 107 0.03 14.44 -2.95
C TRP A 107 0.87 13.80 -1.87
N LEU A 108 0.71 12.50 -1.74
CA LEU A 108 1.51 11.64 -0.90
C LEU A 108 2.11 10.51 -1.74
N ARG A 109 3.41 10.38 -1.68
CA ARG A 109 4.15 9.29 -2.32
C ARG A 109 4.79 8.44 -1.25
N VAL A 110 4.42 7.16 -1.22
CA VAL A 110 4.97 6.18 -0.30
C VAL A 110 5.81 5.17 -1.06
N TYR A 111 6.86 4.69 -0.43
CA TYR A 111 7.78 3.69 -0.94
C TYR A 111 7.79 2.51 0.00
N GLY A 112 7.85 1.31 -0.55
CA GLY A 112 7.83 0.11 0.27
C GLY A 112 8.23 -1.13 -0.50
N ARG A 113 8.09 -2.26 0.20
CA ARG A 113 8.34 -3.59 -0.35
C ARG A 113 7.02 -4.33 -0.47
N ALA A 114 6.79 -4.87 -1.66
CA ALA A 114 5.58 -5.64 -1.97
C ALA A 114 5.81 -7.13 -1.75
N GLU A 115 4.79 -7.80 -1.30
CA GLU A 115 4.66 -9.25 -1.20
C GLU A 115 3.30 -9.66 -1.78
N ILE A 116 3.23 -10.87 -2.30
CA ILE A 116 2.00 -11.42 -2.83
C ILE A 116 1.35 -12.24 -1.72
N LEU A 117 0.28 -11.68 -1.16
CA LEU A 117 -0.53 -12.31 -0.12
C LEU A 117 -1.51 -13.28 -0.79
N GLU A 118 -1.27 -14.57 -0.63
CA GLU A 118 -2.13 -15.62 -1.16
C GLU A 118 -3.16 -16.06 -0.10
N PRO A 119 -4.33 -16.58 -0.49
CA PRO A 119 -5.31 -17.14 0.43
C PRO A 119 -4.85 -18.50 0.98
N GLN A 120 -3.66 -18.56 1.58
CA GLN A 120 -3.04 -19.75 2.16
C GLN A 120 -3.31 -19.83 3.68
N PRO A 121 -3.27 -21.02 4.29
CA PRO A 121 -3.63 -21.20 5.70
C PRO A 121 -2.90 -20.28 6.68
N HIS A 122 -1.62 -19.98 6.44
CA HIS A 122 -0.81 -19.13 7.31
C HIS A 122 -1.03 -17.62 7.11
N GLU A 123 -1.72 -17.22 6.04
CA GLU A 123 -2.04 -15.83 5.69
C GLU A 123 -3.55 -15.56 5.62
N VAL A 124 -4.38 -16.58 5.89
CA VAL A 124 -5.83 -16.54 5.65
C VAL A 124 -6.52 -15.42 6.44
N GLU A 125 -6.10 -15.16 7.66
CA GLU A 125 -6.72 -14.11 8.49
C GLU A 125 -6.43 -12.71 7.94
N GLU A 126 -5.18 -12.44 7.58
CA GLU A 126 -4.76 -11.16 6.99
C GLU A 126 -5.41 -10.95 5.61
N HIS A 127 -5.46 -12.01 4.79
CA HIS A 127 -6.12 -11.97 3.49
C HIS A 127 -7.63 -11.69 3.63
N ALA A 128 -8.32 -12.39 4.52
CA ALA A 128 -9.74 -12.20 4.77
C ALA A 128 -10.05 -10.78 5.29
N TRP A 129 -9.21 -10.26 6.18
CA TRP A 129 -9.31 -8.88 6.65
C TRP A 129 -9.18 -7.89 5.47
N ALA A 130 -8.18 -8.06 4.61
CA ALA A 130 -7.96 -7.18 3.47
C ALA A 130 -9.13 -7.21 2.48
N VAL A 131 -9.69 -8.39 2.21
CA VAL A 131 -10.91 -8.54 1.39
C VAL A 131 -12.09 -7.79 2.00
N ALA A 132 -12.34 -7.96 3.29
CA ALA A 132 -13.43 -7.28 4.00
C ALA A 132 -13.26 -5.75 3.95
N ALA A 133 -12.06 -5.25 4.21
CA ALA A 133 -11.74 -3.83 4.16
C ALA A 133 -11.89 -3.24 2.75
N LEU A 134 -11.46 -3.97 1.71
CA LEU A 134 -11.65 -3.58 0.31
C LEU A 134 -13.13 -3.49 -0.06
N ARG A 135 -13.96 -4.44 0.35
CA ARG A 135 -15.41 -4.41 0.12
C ARG A 135 -16.09 -3.27 0.87
N ALA A 136 -15.69 -3.01 2.10
CA ALA A 136 -16.22 -1.88 2.88
C ALA A 136 -15.91 -0.53 2.22
N LYS A 137 -14.72 -0.38 1.63
CA LYS A 137 -14.32 0.86 0.95
C LYS A 137 -14.87 0.97 -0.46
N TYR A 138 -14.97 -0.13 -1.22
CA TYR A 138 -15.36 -0.16 -2.63
C TYR A 138 -16.54 -1.09 -2.85
N THR A 139 -17.74 -0.54 -2.96
CA THR A 139 -18.97 -1.32 -3.15
C THR A 139 -18.96 -2.22 -4.38
N GLN A 140 -18.19 -1.83 -5.41
CA GLN A 140 -18.01 -2.63 -6.64
C GLN A 140 -17.40 -4.01 -6.38
N TYR A 141 -16.70 -4.21 -5.25
CA TYR A 141 -16.08 -5.49 -4.88
C TYR A 141 -17.04 -6.47 -4.19
N VAL A 142 -18.29 -6.08 -3.93
CA VAL A 142 -19.30 -6.98 -3.37
C VAL A 142 -19.52 -8.20 -4.27
N ASP A 143 -19.54 -7.98 -5.60
CA ASP A 143 -19.78 -9.02 -6.60
C ASP A 143 -18.49 -9.70 -7.12
N HIS A 144 -17.32 -9.28 -6.64
CA HIS A 144 -16.04 -9.87 -7.04
C HIS A 144 -15.60 -10.97 -6.08
N ARG A 145 -15.11 -12.10 -6.62
CA ARG A 145 -14.53 -13.20 -5.83
C ARG A 145 -13.08 -12.90 -5.47
N LEU A 146 -12.87 -12.01 -4.51
CA LEU A 146 -11.52 -11.64 -4.06
C LEU A 146 -10.90 -12.71 -3.14
N GLU A 147 -11.69 -13.59 -2.54
CA GLU A 147 -11.24 -14.65 -1.64
C GLU A 147 -10.28 -15.64 -2.29
N ASP A 148 -10.46 -15.89 -3.59
CA ASP A 148 -9.67 -16.86 -4.36
C ASP A 148 -8.48 -16.19 -5.08
N ARG A 149 -8.24 -14.91 -4.85
CA ARG A 149 -7.30 -14.11 -5.61
C ARG A 149 -6.17 -13.56 -4.75
N PRO A 150 -4.96 -13.46 -5.29
CA PRO A 150 -3.87 -12.82 -4.57
C PRO A 150 -4.15 -11.33 -4.36
N ILE A 151 -3.64 -10.82 -3.25
CA ILE A 151 -3.59 -9.40 -2.91
C ILE A 151 -2.12 -8.99 -2.88
N ILE A 152 -1.79 -7.82 -3.42
CA ILE A 152 -0.47 -7.23 -3.23
C ILE A 152 -0.50 -6.51 -1.89
N ARG A 153 0.33 -6.97 -0.94
CA ARG A 153 0.60 -6.31 0.33
C ARG A 153 1.89 -5.51 0.20
N ILE A 154 1.88 -4.25 0.62
CA ILE A 154 3.05 -3.37 0.57
C ILE A 154 3.34 -2.86 1.98
N ALA A 155 4.49 -3.24 2.56
CA ALA A 155 4.99 -2.64 3.78
C ALA A 155 5.70 -1.32 3.43
N ILE A 156 5.21 -0.21 3.98
CA ILE A 156 5.70 1.14 3.65
C ILE A 156 6.93 1.43 4.49
N ASP A 157 8.04 1.77 3.83
CA ASP A 157 9.32 2.06 4.49
C ASP A 157 9.54 3.57 4.67
N ARG A 158 8.99 4.41 3.81
CA ARG A 158 9.13 5.88 3.86
C ARG A 158 8.06 6.59 3.05
N ALA A 159 7.86 7.85 3.35
CA ALA A 159 6.91 8.72 2.65
C ALA A 159 7.54 10.06 2.23
N ARG A 160 6.90 10.72 1.28
CA ARG A 160 7.12 12.11 0.88
C ARG A 160 5.78 12.72 0.55
N ALA A 161 5.53 13.89 1.08
CA ALA A 161 4.28 14.62 0.86
C ALA A 161 4.57 16.03 0.35
N TRP A 162 3.56 16.62 -0.29
CA TRP A 162 3.54 18.02 -0.68
C TRP A 162 2.11 18.53 -0.72
N GLY A 163 1.94 19.81 -0.41
CA GLY A 163 0.65 20.50 -0.45
C GLY A 163 -0.20 20.22 0.79
N ASP A 164 -1.50 20.46 0.67
CA ASP A 164 -2.46 20.24 1.74
C ASP A 164 -2.95 18.78 1.74
N LEU A 165 -2.69 18.07 2.83
CA LEU A 165 -3.19 16.70 3.04
C LEU A 165 -4.38 16.63 3.99
N SER A 166 -4.80 17.75 4.56
CA SER A 166 -5.78 17.79 5.67
C SER A 166 -7.23 18.02 5.24
N ALA A 167 -7.50 18.31 3.96
CA ALA A 167 -8.84 18.68 3.48
C ALA A 167 -9.63 17.51 2.89
#